data_37078074757aea4912acd73f0f6c4ab0
#
_entry.id   37078074757aea4912acd73f0f6c4ab0
#
_cell.length_a   1.000
_cell.length_b   1.000
_cell.length_c   1.000
_cell.angle_alpha   90.00
_cell.angle_beta   90.00
_cell.angle_gamma   90.00
#
_symmetry.space_group_name_H-M   'P 1'
#
loop_
_entity.id
_entity.type
_entity.pdbx_description
1 polymer ?
#
loop_
_entity_poly.entity_id
_entity_poly.type
_entity_poly.pdbx_seq_one_letter_code
_entity_poly.pdbx_strand_id
1 'polypeptide(L)'
;EGLVGSEMCIRDRAIRVKLGGWLLDCIMDTSGWFEHMNLLERGRRVKYIIPTAEFLDIKDEVMATAELFSPLSWPMLVPPRDWSNKDVGGYILNEVMCGHELIRRGDPTCIQGETPLDFLNKIQKVGYKLNPFIVSTAEFLQEKEISVGKFLPVIHYDLPPKPVDIAENKESRKNYRRGVAEVMNRQAQETRRSCRTRMTMEAVSKFKGRDKFYIPWSFDYRGRAYPIPAFLTPQDTDFGKSLIKFAESAEVTPESYKWLAFQVATTYGLDKHTWNDRQQWVKDNIVTITRIAKDPVDNIGDWEGAEEPWQFLAACDEYYHCVIKKDRLTTNLCVATDATCSGLQILAGLARDKSTAQLVNVLPSDRPQDAYAVIAEVSKPNIPEVLHPVWDRKCCKRTVMTIPYNAKAFSNRQYIKEALKEKGIEVDKDDLTLTVRAVREAMSLVVPGPMSVMKWIEDEVSKAVKRGVTELEWTTPSGFVVVQRLMKKKTQRIELQLLGSCKLTVATEDGNIVDRNRHKAATAPNLIHSLDASLLHLSVKRFDAPIALIHDSVLCRATDMSLLSTIVRETYMHLFADHDYLNTFAQQIGAETDPPIIGDLEPKSVIDSTYFFC
;
A
#
# COMPACT_ATOMS: atom_id res chain seq x y z
N GLU A 1 -8.42 39.89 -3.31
CA GLU A 1 -8.09 39.19 -2.03
C GLU A 1 -7.52 37.80 -2.26
N GLY A 2 -8.00 37.03 -3.25
CA GLY A 2 -7.52 35.66 -3.52
C GLY A 2 -6.09 35.54 -4.06
N LEU A 3 -5.60 36.50 -4.85
CA LEU A 3 -4.22 36.52 -5.36
C LEU A 3 -3.19 36.82 -4.26
N VAL A 4 -3.56 37.68 -3.31
CA VAL A 4 -2.71 38.03 -2.16
C VAL A 4 -2.56 36.83 -1.20
N GLY A 5 -3.59 36.02 -1.03
CA GLY A 5 -3.54 34.83 -0.17
C GLY A 5 -2.59 33.75 -0.67
N SER A 6 -2.57 33.44 -1.98
CA SER A 6 -1.71 32.40 -2.53
C SER A 6 -0.23 32.79 -2.57
N GLU A 7 0.09 34.05 -2.86
CA GLU A 7 1.47 34.56 -2.80
C GLU A 7 1.96 34.62 -1.36
N MET A 8 1.11 35.02 -0.42
CA MET A 8 1.42 35.03 1.01
C MET A 8 1.71 33.63 1.55
N CYS A 9 0.92 32.61 1.16
CA CYS A 9 1.15 31.23 1.55
C CYS A 9 2.48 30.66 1.01
N ILE A 10 2.86 30.96 -0.25
CA ILE A 10 4.14 30.55 -0.82
C ILE A 10 5.31 31.25 -0.11
N ARG A 11 5.18 32.55 0.12
CA ARG A 11 6.18 33.36 0.82
C ARG A 11 6.36 32.88 2.27
N ASP A 12 5.27 32.59 2.96
CA ASP A 12 5.26 32.09 4.32
C ASP A 12 5.95 30.72 4.41
N ARG A 13 5.65 29.82 3.50
CA ARG A 13 6.31 28.51 3.43
C ARG A 13 7.81 28.63 3.10
N ALA A 14 8.19 29.55 2.24
CA ALA A 14 9.60 29.83 1.93
C ALA A 14 10.34 30.35 3.16
N ILE A 15 9.70 31.24 3.93
CA ILE A 15 10.26 31.79 5.18
C ILE A 15 10.41 30.68 6.22
N ARG A 16 9.39 29.83 6.41
CA ARG A 16 9.44 28.69 7.33
C ARG A 16 10.57 27.73 7.00
N VAL A 17 10.77 27.41 5.71
CA VAL A 17 11.87 26.53 5.27
C VAL A 17 13.25 27.17 5.55
N LYS A 18 13.39 28.48 5.30
CA LYS A 18 14.65 29.19 5.60
C LYS A 18 14.92 29.26 7.10
N LEU A 19 13.89 29.56 7.89
CA LEU A 19 13.99 29.59 9.35
C LEU A 19 14.31 28.19 9.91
N GLY A 20 13.65 27.15 9.41
CA GLY A 20 13.95 25.77 9.78
C GLY A 20 15.38 25.36 9.46
N GLY A 21 15.90 25.76 8.29
CA GLY A 21 17.29 25.54 7.91
C GLY A 21 18.27 26.25 8.87
N TRP A 22 18.00 27.51 9.19
CA TRP A 22 18.81 28.27 10.13
C TRP A 22 18.78 27.68 11.55
N LEU A 23 17.60 27.29 12.06
CA LEU A 23 17.48 26.63 13.35
C LEU A 23 18.24 25.31 13.39
N LEU A 24 18.21 24.54 12.31
CA LEU A 24 18.93 23.28 12.21
C LEU A 24 20.45 23.51 12.25
N ASP A 25 20.97 24.50 11.52
CA ASP A 25 22.40 24.88 11.61
C ASP A 25 22.77 25.33 13.02
N CYS A 26 21.93 26.13 13.68
CA CYS A 26 22.16 26.52 15.08
C CYS A 26 22.22 25.30 16.02
N ILE A 27 21.33 24.35 15.85
CA ILE A 27 21.34 23.09 16.64
C ILE A 27 22.63 22.31 16.39
N MET A 28 23.05 22.18 15.13
CA MET A 28 24.28 21.47 14.77
C MET A 28 25.52 22.12 15.38
N ASP A 29 25.63 23.46 15.26
CA ASP A 29 26.78 24.20 15.73
C ASP A 29 26.88 24.28 17.27
N THR A 30 25.71 24.27 17.95
CA THR A 30 25.67 24.44 19.40
C THR A 30 25.66 23.12 20.18
N SER A 31 25.03 22.08 19.65
CA SER A 31 24.90 20.80 20.36
C SER A 31 26.04 19.83 20.08
N GLY A 32 26.64 19.89 18.91
CA GLY A 32 27.57 18.86 18.44
C GLY A 32 26.93 17.47 18.21
N TRP A 33 25.61 17.39 18.29
CA TRP A 33 24.87 16.10 18.18
C TRP A 33 24.72 15.59 16.76
N PHE A 34 24.88 16.47 15.77
CA PHE A 34 24.71 16.14 14.36
C PHE A 34 25.85 16.67 13.52
N GLU A 35 26.19 15.95 12.48
CA GLU A 35 27.22 16.36 11.52
C GLU A 35 26.76 16.16 10.07
N HIS A 36 27.45 16.82 9.15
CA HIS A 36 27.20 16.69 7.72
C HIS A 36 27.96 15.50 7.13
N MET A 37 27.25 14.60 6.45
CA MET A 37 27.84 13.55 5.62
C MET A 37 27.47 13.73 4.15
N ASN A 38 28.47 13.62 3.26
CA ASN A 38 28.25 13.64 1.82
C ASN A 38 28.31 12.21 1.29
N LEU A 39 27.20 11.70 0.76
CA LEU A 39 27.11 10.38 0.13
C LEU A 39 26.98 10.53 -1.39
N LEU A 40 27.54 9.57 -2.14
CA LEU A 40 27.38 9.48 -3.58
C LEU A 40 26.22 8.54 -3.90
N GLU A 41 25.10 9.10 -4.39
CA GLU A 41 23.93 8.35 -4.81
C GLU A 41 23.67 8.54 -6.30
N ARG A 42 23.63 7.45 -7.03
CA ARG A 42 23.38 7.47 -8.49
C ARG A 42 24.23 8.51 -9.25
N GLY A 43 25.49 8.64 -8.87
CA GLY A 43 26.42 9.62 -9.46
C GLY A 43 26.24 11.07 -9.00
N ARG A 44 25.38 11.33 -8.00
CA ARG A 44 25.16 12.67 -7.43
C ARG A 44 25.61 12.70 -5.98
N ARG A 45 26.25 13.79 -5.58
CA ARG A 45 26.56 14.05 -4.16
C ARG A 45 25.29 14.51 -3.45
N VAL A 46 24.89 13.77 -2.42
CA VAL A 46 23.75 14.09 -1.54
C VAL A 46 24.31 14.37 -0.15
N LYS A 47 23.90 15.49 0.46
CA LYS A 47 24.24 15.82 1.83
C LYS A 47 23.21 15.23 2.79
N TYR A 48 23.70 14.57 3.82
CA TYR A 48 22.90 14.05 4.93
C TYR A 48 23.33 14.71 6.22
N ILE A 49 22.40 14.82 7.14
CA ILE A 49 22.65 15.13 8.54
C ILE A 49 22.59 13.79 9.26
N ILE A 50 23.65 13.45 9.96
CA ILE A 50 23.78 12.20 10.69
C ILE A 50 24.03 12.50 12.17
N PRO A 51 23.56 11.64 13.09
CA PRO A 51 23.88 11.77 14.50
C PRO A 51 25.36 11.46 14.76
N THR A 52 25.95 12.18 15.70
CA THR A 52 27.30 11.89 16.22
C THR A 52 27.24 10.74 17.25
N ALA A 53 28.40 10.21 17.63
CA ALA A 53 28.48 9.19 18.70
C ALA A 53 27.92 9.73 20.02
N GLU A 54 28.20 10.97 20.37
CA GLU A 54 27.67 11.62 21.58
C GLU A 54 26.14 11.66 21.62
N PHE A 55 25.48 11.93 20.48
CA PHE A 55 24.04 11.87 20.42
C PHE A 55 23.52 10.45 20.56
N LEU A 56 24.20 9.46 19.99
CA LEU A 56 23.79 8.06 20.08
C LEU A 56 23.82 7.53 21.51
N ASP A 57 24.72 8.02 22.34
CA ASP A 57 24.82 7.65 23.76
C ASP A 57 23.65 8.18 24.59
N ILE A 58 23.10 9.37 24.24
CA ILE A 58 21.97 10.00 24.95
C ILE A 58 20.64 9.86 24.20
N LYS A 59 20.64 9.17 23.07
CA LYS A 59 19.50 9.09 22.14
C LYS A 59 18.21 8.67 22.83
N ASP A 60 18.27 7.65 23.68
CA ASP A 60 17.07 7.07 24.29
C ASP A 60 16.44 8.05 25.28
N GLU A 61 17.23 8.82 26.04
CA GLU A 61 16.76 9.87 26.93
C GLU A 61 16.13 11.04 26.15
N VAL A 62 16.80 11.48 25.06
CA VAL A 62 16.27 12.54 24.20
C VAL A 62 14.98 12.11 23.52
N MET A 63 14.91 10.87 23.04
CA MET A 63 13.70 10.34 22.40
C MET A 63 12.54 10.20 23.38
N ALA A 64 12.79 9.72 24.61
CA ALA A 64 11.77 9.65 25.65
C ALA A 64 11.21 11.05 25.99
N THR A 65 12.08 12.04 26.08
CA THR A 65 11.67 13.43 26.28
C THR A 65 10.90 13.99 25.08
N ALA A 66 11.35 13.73 23.87
CA ALA A 66 10.69 14.19 22.65
C ALA A 66 9.30 13.58 22.49
N GLU A 67 9.09 12.32 22.86
CA GLU A 67 7.79 11.66 22.81
C GLU A 67 6.75 12.31 23.74
N LEU A 68 7.16 12.96 24.83
CA LEU A 68 6.25 13.71 25.70
C LEU A 68 5.67 14.95 25.02
N PHE A 69 6.44 15.60 24.16
CA PHE A 69 6.04 16.85 23.48
C PHE A 69 5.51 16.63 22.06
N SER A 70 5.89 15.53 21.42
CA SER A 70 5.45 15.17 20.06
C SER A 70 5.35 13.65 19.95
N PRO A 71 4.30 13.04 20.53
CA PRO A 71 4.17 11.59 20.56
C PRO A 71 4.05 11.03 19.14
N LEU A 72 4.79 9.94 18.89
CA LEU A 72 4.64 9.17 17.65
C LEU A 72 3.28 8.47 17.63
N SER A 73 2.73 8.28 16.43
CA SER A 73 1.47 7.57 16.23
C SER A 73 1.69 6.06 16.36
N TRP A 74 1.70 5.55 17.59
CA TRP A 74 1.77 4.12 17.90
C TRP A 74 0.38 3.47 17.93
N PRO A 75 0.27 2.13 17.81
CA PRO A 75 -0.95 1.43 18.19
C PRO A 75 -1.35 1.73 19.66
N MET A 76 -2.62 1.61 19.98
CA MET A 76 -3.17 1.96 21.28
C MET A 76 -3.34 0.71 22.18
N LEU A 77 -3.15 0.86 23.48
CA LEU A 77 -3.40 -0.22 24.46
C LEU A 77 -4.87 -0.29 24.91
N VAL A 78 -5.67 0.69 24.53
CA VAL A 78 -7.11 0.76 24.79
C VAL A 78 -7.85 1.02 23.47
N PRO A 79 -9.14 0.67 23.35
CA PRO A 79 -9.90 0.94 22.13
C PRO A 79 -9.87 2.42 21.75
N PRO A 80 -9.68 2.75 20.47
CA PRO A 80 -9.78 4.12 19.98
C PRO A 80 -11.16 4.73 20.25
N ARG A 81 -11.21 6.07 20.38
CA ARG A 81 -12.47 6.82 20.43
C ARG A 81 -13.21 6.72 19.10
N ASP A 82 -14.53 6.65 19.17
CA ASP A 82 -15.38 6.64 17.97
C ASP A 82 -15.31 7.99 17.25
N TRP A 83 -15.24 7.92 15.93
CA TRP A 83 -15.39 9.05 15.05
C TRP A 83 -16.88 9.38 14.87
N SER A 84 -17.21 10.65 14.87
CA SER A 84 -18.51 11.15 14.49
C SER A 84 -18.37 12.43 13.64
N ASN A 85 -19.49 12.91 13.07
CA ASN A 85 -19.46 14.18 12.36
C ASN A 85 -19.28 15.39 13.31
N LYS A 86 -19.30 15.18 14.62
CA LYS A 86 -19.19 16.24 15.64
C LYS A 86 -17.93 16.09 16.49
N ASP A 87 -17.49 14.84 16.71
CA ASP A 87 -16.42 14.54 17.64
C ASP A 87 -15.22 13.93 16.92
N VAL A 88 -14.04 14.34 17.33
CA VAL A 88 -12.77 13.78 16.83
C VAL A 88 -12.51 12.44 17.50
N GLY A 89 -12.39 11.40 16.70
CA GLY A 89 -12.11 10.03 17.14
C GLY A 89 -10.63 9.63 17.06
N GLY A 90 -10.38 8.34 17.05
CA GLY A 90 -9.03 7.78 16.99
C GLY A 90 -8.32 7.84 18.35
N TYR A 91 -7.18 8.53 18.44
CA TYR A 91 -6.43 8.65 19.70
C TYR A 91 -7.21 9.41 20.76
N ILE A 92 -7.04 9.00 22.05
CA ILE A 92 -7.73 9.65 23.18
C ILE A 92 -7.38 11.14 23.26
N LEU A 93 -6.12 11.49 23.02
CA LEU A 93 -5.63 12.88 23.05
C LEU A 93 -5.50 13.50 21.65
N ASN A 94 -6.28 13.03 20.68
CA ASN A 94 -6.15 13.46 19.29
C ASN A 94 -6.33 14.97 19.12
N GLU A 95 -7.33 15.56 19.78
CA GLU A 95 -7.62 16.99 19.70
C GLU A 95 -6.49 17.87 20.25
N VAL A 96 -5.79 17.37 21.26
CA VAL A 96 -4.80 18.15 22.01
C VAL A 96 -3.37 17.96 21.48
N MET A 97 -3.02 16.73 21.08
CA MET A 97 -1.62 16.37 20.81
C MET A 97 -1.35 15.86 19.41
N CYS A 98 -2.30 15.22 18.74
CA CYS A 98 -2.03 14.49 17.49
C CYS A 98 -2.55 15.19 16.24
N GLY A 99 -3.71 15.86 16.30
CA GLY A 99 -4.31 16.59 15.19
C GLY A 99 -4.67 15.72 13.97
N HIS A 100 -5.01 14.44 14.19
CA HIS A 100 -5.46 13.57 13.09
C HIS A 100 -6.92 13.86 12.75
N GLU A 101 -7.23 13.92 11.46
CA GLU A 101 -8.56 14.20 10.94
C GLU A 101 -9.26 12.90 10.52
N LEU A 102 -10.59 12.89 10.55
CA LEU A 102 -11.42 11.79 10.04
C LEU A 102 -11.06 11.47 8.57
N ILE A 103 -10.94 12.52 7.77
CA ILE A 103 -10.57 12.42 6.35
C ILE A 103 -9.21 13.09 6.14
N ARG A 104 -8.21 12.30 5.80
CA ARG A 104 -6.85 12.79 5.55
C ARG A 104 -6.82 13.76 4.38
N ARG A 105 -6.43 15.02 4.62
CA ARG A 105 -6.34 16.08 3.61
C ARG A 105 -7.67 16.31 2.89
N GLY A 106 -8.78 15.99 3.53
CA GLY A 106 -10.13 16.27 3.05
C GLY A 106 -10.64 17.61 3.56
N ASP A 107 -11.91 17.89 3.26
CA ASP A 107 -12.63 19.02 3.83
C ASP A 107 -13.15 18.61 5.22
N PRO A 108 -12.71 19.27 6.31
CA PRO A 108 -13.15 18.92 7.65
C PRO A 108 -14.62 19.24 7.91
N THR A 109 -15.27 20.03 7.05
CA THR A 109 -16.70 20.38 7.17
C THR A 109 -17.62 19.38 6.48
N CYS A 110 -17.04 18.40 5.75
CA CYS A 110 -17.80 17.41 5.00
C CYS A 110 -18.46 16.40 5.95
N ILE A 111 -19.79 16.38 5.96
CA ILE A 111 -20.59 15.46 6.77
C ILE A 111 -20.67 14.11 6.09
N GLN A 112 -20.30 13.06 6.79
CA GLN A 112 -20.32 11.68 6.31
C GLN A 112 -21.58 10.94 6.76
N GLY A 113 -22.01 9.95 5.97
CA GLY A 113 -23.12 9.07 6.34
C GLY A 113 -22.80 8.16 7.54
N GLU A 114 -23.82 7.56 8.14
CA GLU A 114 -23.66 6.66 9.29
C GLU A 114 -22.87 5.40 8.94
N THR A 115 -23.15 4.76 7.82
CA THR A 115 -22.49 3.49 7.45
C THR A 115 -20.96 3.59 7.33
N PRO A 116 -20.36 4.62 6.69
CA PRO A 116 -18.92 4.80 6.72
C PRO A 116 -18.37 5.03 8.14
N LEU A 117 -19.05 5.80 8.98
CA LEU A 117 -18.63 6.03 10.36
C LEU A 117 -18.69 4.75 11.20
N ASP A 118 -19.78 4.00 11.12
CA ASP A 118 -19.94 2.70 11.79
C ASP A 118 -18.86 1.70 11.34
N PHE A 119 -18.59 1.66 10.04
CA PHE A 119 -17.50 0.86 9.47
C PHE A 119 -16.15 1.23 10.11
N LEU A 120 -15.78 2.50 10.12
CA LEU A 120 -14.48 2.93 10.65
C LEU A 120 -14.38 2.63 12.15
N ASN A 121 -15.45 2.90 12.90
CA ASN A 121 -15.53 2.64 14.33
C ASN A 121 -15.49 1.14 14.65
N LYS A 122 -16.07 0.30 13.80
CA LYS A 122 -16.03 -1.16 13.94
C LYS A 122 -14.62 -1.71 13.74
N ILE A 123 -13.93 -1.33 12.67
CA ILE A 123 -12.57 -1.84 12.38
C ILE A 123 -11.53 -1.35 13.38
N GLN A 124 -11.65 -0.15 13.95
CA GLN A 124 -10.70 0.34 14.93
C GLN A 124 -10.88 -0.27 16.33
N LYS A 125 -12.01 -0.93 16.61
CA LYS A 125 -12.24 -1.69 17.86
C LYS A 125 -11.71 -3.12 17.78
N VAL A 126 -11.21 -3.57 16.63
CA VAL A 126 -10.57 -4.88 16.50
C VAL A 126 -9.26 -4.89 17.27
N GLY A 127 -9.13 -5.84 18.19
CA GLY A 127 -7.91 -6.06 18.97
C GLY A 127 -6.91 -6.92 18.20
N TYR A 128 -5.64 -6.58 18.31
CA TYR A 128 -4.51 -7.32 17.74
C TYR A 128 -3.53 -7.72 18.83
N LYS A 129 -2.69 -8.73 18.55
CA LYS A 129 -1.54 -9.12 19.36
C LYS A 129 -0.36 -9.49 18.48
N LEU A 130 0.84 -9.45 19.05
CA LEU A 130 2.03 -9.90 18.35
C LEU A 130 2.01 -11.42 18.16
N ASN A 131 2.56 -11.88 17.03
CA ASN A 131 2.82 -13.29 16.77
C ASN A 131 4.17 -13.68 17.38
N PRO A 132 4.19 -14.44 18.49
CA PRO A 132 5.42 -14.73 19.22
C PRO A 132 6.42 -15.56 18.41
N PHE A 133 5.94 -16.44 17.52
CA PHE A 133 6.79 -17.25 16.65
C PHE A 133 7.57 -16.38 15.66
N ILE A 134 6.90 -15.41 15.02
CA ILE A 134 7.54 -14.47 14.10
C ILE A 134 8.49 -13.53 14.85
N VAL A 135 8.08 -13.03 16.02
CA VAL A 135 8.93 -12.16 16.86
C VAL A 135 10.24 -12.85 17.21
N SER A 136 10.18 -14.09 17.73
CA SER A 136 11.39 -14.83 18.12
C SER A 136 12.32 -15.13 16.93
N THR A 137 11.74 -15.49 15.78
CA THR A 137 12.51 -15.71 14.54
C THR A 137 13.17 -14.41 14.08
N ALA A 138 12.45 -13.29 14.09
CA ALA A 138 13.00 -12.00 13.67
C ALA A 138 14.11 -11.50 14.60
N GLU A 139 13.96 -11.65 15.92
CA GLU A 139 15.01 -11.31 16.90
C GLU A 139 16.30 -12.10 16.64
N PHE A 140 16.17 -13.40 16.36
CA PHE A 140 17.32 -14.25 16.03
C PHE A 140 18.00 -13.82 14.72
N LEU A 141 17.20 -13.60 13.65
CA LEU A 141 17.76 -13.18 12.37
C LEU A 141 18.37 -11.77 12.44
N GLN A 142 17.83 -10.89 13.28
CA GLN A 142 18.42 -9.58 13.55
C GLN A 142 19.78 -9.70 14.24
N GLU A 143 19.90 -10.56 15.24
CA GLU A 143 21.16 -10.83 15.95
C GLU A 143 22.24 -11.41 15.01
N LYS A 144 21.83 -12.27 14.08
CA LYS A 144 22.72 -12.90 13.09
C LYS A 144 22.93 -12.08 11.81
N GLU A 145 22.34 -10.88 11.72
CA GLU A 145 22.42 -10.00 10.54
C GLU A 145 21.93 -10.66 9.23
N ILE A 146 20.95 -11.57 9.33
CA ILE A 146 20.40 -12.32 8.19
C ILE A 146 19.19 -11.58 7.64
N SER A 147 19.22 -11.28 6.33
CA SER A 147 18.15 -10.60 5.61
C SER A 147 17.23 -11.59 4.92
N VAL A 148 15.89 -11.39 5.02
CA VAL A 148 14.89 -12.17 4.28
C VAL A 148 13.82 -11.21 3.71
N GLY A 149 13.65 -11.22 2.40
CA GLY A 149 12.71 -10.35 1.71
C GLY A 149 13.00 -8.87 1.98
N LYS A 150 12.03 -8.19 2.61
CA LYS A 150 12.17 -6.78 3.04
C LYS A 150 12.58 -6.60 4.50
N PHE A 151 12.81 -7.68 5.20
CA PHE A 151 13.43 -7.65 6.53
C PHE A 151 14.93 -7.49 6.33
N LEU A 152 15.45 -6.32 6.64
CA LEU A 152 16.84 -5.92 6.40
C LEU A 152 17.44 -5.45 7.72
N PRO A 153 18.04 -6.34 8.52
CA PRO A 153 18.79 -5.94 9.72
C PRO A 153 20.00 -5.09 9.31
N VAL A 154 20.55 -4.35 10.26
CA VAL A 154 21.78 -3.58 10.02
C VAL A 154 22.94 -4.56 9.90
N ILE A 155 23.58 -4.59 8.74
CA ILE A 155 24.82 -5.35 8.54
C ILE A 155 25.97 -4.42 8.92
N HIS A 156 26.87 -4.90 9.80
CA HIS A 156 28.03 -4.16 10.25
C HIS A 156 29.25 -4.51 9.43
N TYR A 157 30.00 -3.49 9.03
CA TYR A 157 31.23 -3.65 8.25
C TYR A 157 32.42 -3.17 9.06
N ASP A 158 33.43 -4.00 9.19
CA ASP A 158 34.68 -3.65 9.85
C ASP A 158 35.46 -2.61 9.05
N LEU A 159 36.08 -1.67 9.76
CA LEU A 159 36.99 -0.72 9.14
C LEU A 159 38.24 -1.45 8.66
N PRO A 160 38.86 -1.02 7.53
CA PRO A 160 40.10 -1.62 7.06
C PRO A 160 41.19 -1.49 8.13
N PRO A 161 42.08 -2.47 8.26
CA PRO A 161 43.16 -2.40 9.25
C PRO A 161 44.08 -1.21 8.97
N LYS A 162 44.44 -0.49 10.04
CA LYS A 162 45.30 0.69 9.95
C LYS A 162 46.73 0.26 9.55
N PRO A 163 47.25 0.77 8.41
CA PRO A 163 48.64 0.44 7.99
C PRO A 163 49.66 0.92 9.02
N VAL A 164 50.71 0.12 9.22
CA VAL A 164 51.78 0.42 10.20
C VAL A 164 52.55 1.70 9.80
N ASP A 165 52.72 1.92 8.49
CA ASP A 165 53.47 3.06 7.91
C ASP A 165 52.60 4.33 7.69
N ILE A 166 51.39 4.39 8.24
CA ILE A 166 50.43 5.46 7.98
C ILE A 166 50.94 6.87 8.38
N ALA A 167 51.84 6.93 9.34
CA ALA A 167 52.44 8.18 9.79
C ALA A 167 53.42 8.76 8.76
N GLU A 168 54.19 7.89 8.11
CA GLU A 168 55.30 8.27 7.25
C GLU A 168 54.97 8.22 5.75
N ASN A 169 54.09 7.29 5.35
CA ASN A 169 53.75 7.07 3.94
C ASN A 169 52.44 7.79 3.55
N LYS A 170 52.57 8.80 2.69
CA LYS A 170 51.42 9.58 2.19
C LYS A 170 50.45 8.74 1.36
N GLU A 171 50.95 7.72 0.63
CA GLU A 171 50.14 6.87 -0.23
C GLU A 171 49.34 5.85 0.61
N SER A 172 49.96 5.22 1.59
CA SER A 172 49.30 4.36 2.58
C SER A 172 48.19 5.12 3.33
N ARG A 173 48.48 6.37 3.74
CA ARG A 173 47.49 7.25 4.38
C ARG A 173 46.31 7.56 3.45
N LYS A 174 46.57 7.86 2.17
CA LYS A 174 45.52 8.16 1.17
C LYS A 174 44.64 6.94 0.91
N ASN A 175 45.26 5.77 0.74
CA ASN A 175 44.55 4.52 0.49
C ASN A 175 43.72 4.09 1.70
N TYR A 176 44.25 4.20 2.91
CA TYR A 176 43.52 3.93 4.14
C TYR A 176 42.30 4.86 4.28
N ARG A 177 42.48 6.19 4.11
CA ARG A 177 41.36 7.14 4.15
C ARG A 177 40.29 6.86 3.11
N ARG A 178 40.69 6.40 1.90
CA ARG A 178 39.74 5.99 0.87
C ARG A 178 38.97 4.73 1.29
N GLY A 179 39.66 3.71 1.80
CA GLY A 179 39.03 2.49 2.29
C GLY A 179 38.06 2.75 3.45
N VAL A 180 38.46 3.57 4.42
CA VAL A 180 37.56 4.01 5.51
C VAL A 180 36.33 4.74 4.96
N ALA A 181 36.49 5.66 4.03
CA ALA A 181 35.38 6.39 3.44
C ALA A 181 34.42 5.46 2.65
N GLU A 182 34.97 4.46 1.95
CA GLU A 182 34.16 3.43 1.24
C GLU A 182 33.34 2.60 2.22
N VAL A 183 33.95 2.11 3.31
CA VAL A 183 33.25 1.36 4.37
C VAL A 183 32.19 2.21 5.05
N MET A 184 32.51 3.45 5.43
CA MET A 184 31.53 4.37 6.04
C MET A 184 30.37 4.68 5.11
N ASN A 185 30.60 4.87 3.81
CA ASN A 185 29.54 5.06 2.82
C ASN A 185 28.64 3.81 2.72
N ARG A 186 29.24 2.63 2.70
CA ARG A 186 28.50 1.36 2.66
C ARG A 186 27.66 1.18 3.92
N GLN A 187 28.25 1.41 5.10
CA GLN A 187 27.54 1.34 6.38
C GLN A 187 26.35 2.31 6.43
N ALA A 188 26.53 3.55 5.98
CA ALA A 188 25.47 4.54 5.95
C ALA A 188 24.32 4.14 4.98
N GLN A 189 24.66 3.53 3.85
CA GLN A 189 23.66 3.01 2.92
C GLN A 189 22.85 1.85 3.54
N GLU A 190 23.52 0.90 4.21
CA GLU A 190 22.86 -0.21 4.90
C GLU A 190 22.00 0.28 6.07
N THR A 191 22.50 1.19 6.88
CA THR A 191 21.74 1.81 7.97
C THR A 191 20.45 2.48 7.46
N ARG A 192 20.51 3.11 6.27
CA ARG A 192 19.32 3.70 5.64
C ARG A 192 18.36 2.63 5.10
N ARG A 193 18.87 1.59 4.46
CA ARG A 193 18.06 0.47 3.94
C ARG A 193 17.34 -0.26 5.08
N SER A 194 17.99 -0.44 6.22
CA SER A 194 17.45 -1.13 7.39
C SER A 194 16.49 -0.27 8.23
N CYS A 195 16.33 1.01 7.92
CA CYS A 195 15.54 1.96 8.74
C CYS A 195 14.13 1.43 9.05
N ARG A 196 13.42 0.92 8.02
CA ARG A 196 12.07 0.37 8.22
C ARG A 196 12.07 -0.82 9.17
N THR A 197 12.99 -1.77 9.00
CA THR A 197 13.13 -2.95 9.88
C THR A 197 13.42 -2.55 11.31
N ARG A 198 14.36 -1.62 11.54
CA ARG A 198 14.70 -1.13 12.88
C ARG A 198 13.50 -0.50 13.59
N MET A 199 12.78 0.39 12.91
CA MET A 199 11.59 1.03 13.48
C MET A 199 10.47 0.02 13.74
N THR A 200 10.31 -0.99 12.90
CA THR A 200 9.36 -2.08 13.14
C THR A 200 9.76 -2.89 14.38
N MET A 201 11.04 -3.22 14.54
CA MET A 201 11.54 -3.95 15.72
C MET A 201 11.47 -3.11 17.00
N GLU A 202 11.65 -1.79 16.91
CA GLU A 202 11.37 -0.88 18.03
C GLU A 202 9.90 -0.93 18.44
N ALA A 203 8.98 -0.90 17.48
CA ALA A 203 7.55 -1.09 17.75
C ALA A 203 7.29 -2.45 18.42
N VAL A 204 7.90 -3.53 17.91
CA VAL A 204 7.81 -4.87 18.52
C VAL A 204 8.25 -4.83 19.98
N SER A 205 9.37 -4.20 20.30
CA SER A 205 9.89 -4.12 21.67
C SER A 205 8.93 -3.38 22.63
N LYS A 206 8.25 -2.33 22.16
CA LYS A 206 7.26 -1.56 22.94
C LYS A 206 5.98 -2.37 23.23
N PHE A 207 5.59 -3.26 22.31
CA PHE A 207 4.35 -4.04 22.42
C PHE A 207 4.58 -5.49 22.86
N LYS A 208 5.82 -5.96 22.95
CA LYS A 208 6.17 -7.29 23.47
C LYS A 208 5.69 -7.42 24.92
N GLY A 209 4.97 -8.51 25.20
CA GLY A 209 4.39 -8.76 26.53
C GLY A 209 3.06 -8.02 26.80
N ARG A 210 2.50 -7.30 25.83
CA ARG A 210 1.14 -6.76 25.92
C ARG A 210 0.14 -7.78 25.42
N ASP A 211 -0.98 -7.93 26.13
CA ASP A 211 -2.02 -8.90 25.78
C ASP A 211 -2.70 -8.56 24.45
N LYS A 212 -2.94 -7.28 24.23
CA LYS A 212 -3.55 -6.76 23.00
C LYS A 212 -3.28 -5.28 22.80
N PHE A 213 -3.42 -4.86 21.55
CA PHE A 213 -3.38 -3.46 21.12
C PHE A 213 -4.43 -3.19 20.04
N TYR A 214 -4.71 -1.93 19.79
CA TYR A 214 -5.70 -1.47 18.85
C TYR A 214 -5.08 -0.49 17.86
N ILE A 215 -5.66 -0.44 16.66
CA ILE A 215 -5.17 0.41 15.58
C ILE A 215 -6.23 1.48 15.31
N PRO A 216 -5.98 2.76 15.56
CA PRO A 216 -6.86 3.83 15.11
C PRO A 216 -6.75 4.00 13.60
N TRP A 217 -7.90 4.27 12.97
CA TRP A 217 -8.04 4.41 11.52
C TRP A 217 -8.60 5.78 11.12
N SER A 218 -8.34 6.20 9.90
CA SER A 218 -8.93 7.38 9.27
C SER A 218 -9.19 7.09 7.79
N PHE A 219 -10.05 7.88 7.15
CA PHE A 219 -10.30 7.79 5.72
C PHE A 219 -9.31 8.63 4.90
N ASP A 220 -9.10 8.26 3.64
CA ASP A 220 -8.74 9.25 2.63
C ASP A 220 -10.03 9.91 2.07
N TYR A 221 -9.85 10.95 1.24
CA TYR A 221 -10.98 11.68 0.68
C TYR A 221 -11.85 10.86 -0.31
N ARG A 222 -11.46 9.63 -0.64
CA ARG A 222 -12.21 8.69 -1.48
C ARG A 222 -13.00 7.67 -0.66
N GLY A 223 -12.76 7.58 0.64
CA GLY A 223 -13.43 6.65 1.55
C GLY A 223 -12.64 5.37 1.86
N ARG A 224 -11.44 5.19 1.33
CA ARG A 224 -10.58 4.06 1.73
C ARG A 224 -10.01 4.31 3.12
N ALA A 225 -10.05 3.29 3.97
CA ALA A 225 -9.51 3.34 5.33
C ALA A 225 -8.00 3.10 5.37
N TYR A 226 -7.32 3.88 6.20
CA TYR A 226 -5.88 3.78 6.44
C TYR A 226 -5.58 3.78 7.93
N PRO A 227 -4.70 2.88 8.41
CA PRO A 227 -4.25 2.92 9.80
C PRO A 227 -3.47 4.21 10.04
N ILE A 228 -3.68 4.83 11.19
CA ILE A 228 -2.93 6.03 11.58
C ILE A 228 -1.49 5.66 11.97
N PRO A 229 -1.24 4.59 12.76
CA PRO A 229 0.11 4.13 13.03
C PRO A 229 0.86 3.69 11.78
N ALA A 230 2.17 3.89 11.79
CA ALA A 230 3.05 3.52 10.68
C ALA A 230 3.54 2.06 10.74
N PHE A 231 3.48 1.42 11.93
CA PHE A 231 4.02 0.10 12.21
C PHE A 231 2.99 -0.76 12.92
N LEU A 232 3.17 -2.08 12.84
CA LEU A 232 2.26 -3.08 13.42
C LEU A 232 0.83 -2.91 12.93
N THR A 233 0.66 -2.76 11.63
CA THR A 233 -0.64 -2.58 10.98
C THR A 233 -0.84 -3.58 9.86
N PRO A 234 -2.08 -3.87 9.46
CA PRO A 234 -2.37 -4.75 8.32
C PRO A 234 -1.81 -4.22 6.98
N GLN A 235 -1.60 -2.90 6.87
CA GLN A 235 -1.09 -2.25 5.66
C GLN A 235 0.43 -2.03 5.69
N ASP A 236 1.16 -2.88 6.36
CA ASP A 236 2.62 -2.85 6.46
C ASP A 236 3.30 -3.71 5.38
N THR A 237 4.62 -3.85 5.45
CA THR A 237 5.42 -4.80 4.66
C THR A 237 5.01 -6.24 4.97
N ASP A 238 5.44 -7.22 4.16
CA ASP A 238 5.24 -8.63 4.43
C ASP A 238 5.66 -9.01 5.87
N PHE A 239 6.85 -8.58 6.30
CA PHE A 239 7.31 -8.76 7.67
C PHE A 239 6.38 -8.10 8.70
N GLY A 240 6.00 -6.84 8.50
CA GLY A 240 5.11 -6.12 9.43
C GLY A 240 3.72 -6.76 9.55
N LYS A 241 3.16 -7.28 8.45
CA LYS A 241 1.89 -8.02 8.44
C LYS A 241 1.97 -9.33 9.22
N SER A 242 3.06 -10.07 9.08
CA SER A 242 3.25 -11.37 9.76
C SER A 242 3.39 -11.25 11.28
N LEU A 243 3.78 -10.06 11.77
CA LEU A 243 3.94 -9.79 13.20
C LEU A 243 2.61 -9.71 13.95
N ILE A 244 1.49 -9.49 13.27
CA ILE A 244 0.19 -9.28 13.91
C ILE A 244 -0.76 -10.46 13.70
N LYS A 245 -1.50 -10.78 14.77
CA LYS A 245 -2.62 -11.71 14.79
C LYS A 245 -3.81 -11.02 15.45
N PHE A 246 -5.03 -11.48 15.18
CA PHE A 246 -6.18 -11.01 15.95
C PHE A 246 -6.04 -11.37 17.44
N ALA A 247 -6.47 -10.50 18.34
CA ALA A 247 -6.46 -10.82 19.76
C ALA A 247 -7.42 -11.96 20.10
N GLU A 248 -8.58 -11.98 19.42
CA GLU A 248 -9.60 -12.99 19.58
C GLU A 248 -9.33 -14.20 18.69
N SER A 249 -9.30 -15.39 19.30
CA SER A 249 -9.22 -16.65 18.58
C SER A 249 -10.60 -17.31 18.43
N ALA A 250 -10.75 -18.21 17.47
CA ALA A 250 -11.92 -19.03 17.30
C ALA A 250 -11.53 -20.51 17.10
N GLU A 251 -12.40 -21.43 17.50
CA GLU A 251 -12.18 -22.86 17.35
C GLU A 251 -12.04 -23.26 15.88
N VAL A 252 -11.04 -24.06 15.59
CA VAL A 252 -10.80 -24.56 14.23
C VAL A 252 -11.84 -25.61 13.83
N THR A 253 -12.25 -25.57 12.57
CA THR A 253 -13.22 -26.47 11.95
C THR A 253 -12.63 -27.09 10.69
N PRO A 254 -13.20 -28.16 10.14
CA PRO A 254 -12.78 -28.70 8.84
C PRO A 254 -12.79 -27.66 7.71
N GLU A 255 -13.68 -26.67 7.78
CA GLU A 255 -13.74 -25.57 6.82
C GLU A 255 -12.57 -24.61 7.00
N SER A 256 -12.22 -24.25 8.25
CA SER A 256 -11.07 -23.38 8.51
C SER A 256 -9.74 -24.03 8.11
N TYR A 257 -9.61 -25.36 8.12
CA TYR A 257 -8.41 -26.04 7.62
C TYR A 257 -8.15 -25.76 6.13
N LYS A 258 -9.21 -25.66 5.34
CA LYS A 258 -9.10 -25.30 3.92
C LYS A 258 -8.59 -23.87 3.74
N TRP A 259 -9.04 -22.93 4.57
CA TRP A 259 -8.60 -21.54 4.53
C TRP A 259 -7.18 -21.36 5.07
N LEU A 260 -6.76 -22.15 6.06
CA LEU A 260 -5.36 -22.17 6.50
C LEU A 260 -4.44 -22.73 5.39
N ALA A 261 -4.84 -23.80 4.72
CA ALA A 261 -4.11 -24.33 3.55
C ALA A 261 -4.06 -23.31 2.40
N PHE A 262 -5.17 -22.62 2.15
CA PHE A 262 -5.24 -21.52 1.19
C PHE A 262 -4.22 -20.42 1.50
N GLN A 263 -4.11 -19.99 2.77
CA GLN A 263 -3.15 -18.97 3.19
C GLN A 263 -1.70 -19.43 2.97
N VAL A 264 -1.38 -20.69 3.31
CA VAL A 264 -0.04 -21.26 3.06
C VAL A 264 0.30 -21.22 1.57
N ALA A 265 -0.59 -21.73 0.71
CA ALA A 265 -0.34 -21.79 -0.73
C ALA A 265 -0.25 -20.39 -1.38
N THR A 266 -1.15 -19.47 -0.98
CA THR A 266 -1.20 -18.12 -1.55
C THR A 266 0.04 -17.31 -1.19
N THR A 267 0.48 -17.34 0.07
CA THR A 267 1.69 -16.63 0.51
C THR A 267 2.98 -17.22 -0.05
N TYR A 268 2.99 -18.50 -0.40
CA TYR A 268 4.07 -19.10 -1.17
C TYR A 268 4.18 -18.55 -2.60
N GLY A 269 3.05 -18.17 -3.22
CA GLY A 269 3.00 -17.61 -4.57
C GLY A 269 2.09 -18.37 -5.55
N LEU A 270 1.16 -19.19 -5.06
CA LEU A 270 0.21 -19.96 -5.88
C LEU A 270 -1.13 -19.23 -6.07
N ASP A 271 -1.15 -17.91 -6.01
CA ASP A 271 -2.35 -17.07 -6.11
C ASP A 271 -3.13 -17.20 -7.45
N LYS A 272 -2.50 -17.75 -8.49
CA LYS A 272 -3.10 -17.99 -9.81
C LYS A 272 -3.52 -19.43 -10.08
N HIS A 273 -3.32 -20.33 -9.11
CA HIS A 273 -3.72 -21.73 -9.22
C HIS A 273 -5.17 -21.93 -8.77
N THR A 274 -5.76 -23.06 -9.21
CA THR A 274 -7.11 -23.40 -8.76
C THR A 274 -7.13 -23.66 -7.25
N TRP A 275 -8.30 -23.56 -6.66
CA TRP A 275 -8.49 -23.90 -5.25
C TRP A 275 -7.98 -25.31 -4.93
N ASN A 276 -8.29 -26.28 -5.78
CA ASN A 276 -7.88 -27.67 -5.59
C ASN A 276 -6.36 -27.84 -5.74
N ASP A 277 -5.74 -27.17 -6.70
CA ASP A 277 -4.29 -27.22 -6.88
C ASP A 277 -3.56 -26.68 -5.65
N ARG A 278 -4.04 -25.56 -5.06
CA ARG A 278 -3.49 -24.99 -3.82
C ARG A 278 -3.61 -25.98 -2.65
N GLN A 279 -4.78 -26.61 -2.47
CA GLN A 279 -4.99 -27.60 -1.43
C GLN A 279 -4.09 -28.83 -1.62
N GLN A 280 -3.93 -29.29 -2.86
CA GLN A 280 -3.07 -30.44 -3.18
C GLN A 280 -1.62 -30.12 -2.93
N TRP A 281 -1.15 -28.94 -3.38
CA TRP A 281 0.22 -28.50 -3.14
C TRP A 281 0.59 -28.51 -1.65
N VAL A 282 -0.30 -28.02 -0.78
CA VAL A 282 -0.06 -28.02 0.67
C VAL A 282 0.06 -29.45 1.21
N LYS A 283 -0.76 -30.38 0.74
CA LYS A 283 -0.67 -31.82 1.12
C LYS A 283 0.65 -32.44 0.69
N ASP A 284 1.11 -32.12 -0.52
CA ASP A 284 2.36 -32.66 -1.08
C ASP A 284 3.59 -32.07 -0.36
N ASN A 285 3.46 -30.89 0.25
CA ASN A 285 4.55 -30.19 0.95
C ASN A 285 4.47 -30.26 2.48
N ILE A 286 3.66 -31.16 3.06
CA ILE A 286 3.47 -31.31 4.52
C ILE A 286 4.80 -31.47 5.26
N VAL A 287 5.77 -32.21 4.71
CA VAL A 287 7.07 -32.45 5.32
C VAL A 287 7.87 -31.13 5.42
N THR A 288 7.89 -30.35 4.35
CA THR A 288 8.57 -29.04 4.31
C THR A 288 7.90 -28.05 5.28
N ILE A 289 6.57 -27.94 5.25
CA ILE A 289 5.80 -27.10 6.16
C ILE A 289 6.09 -27.49 7.62
N THR A 290 6.16 -28.78 7.93
CA THR A 290 6.48 -29.27 9.28
C THR A 290 7.91 -28.89 9.71
N ARG A 291 8.89 -28.96 8.80
CA ARG A 291 10.28 -28.54 9.07
C ARG A 291 10.37 -27.06 9.38
N ILE A 292 9.75 -26.23 8.53
CA ILE A 292 9.71 -24.77 8.69
C ILE A 292 9.07 -24.39 10.04
N ALA A 293 7.94 -24.99 10.39
CA ALA A 293 7.23 -24.69 11.63
C ALA A 293 7.99 -25.11 12.90
N LYS A 294 8.77 -26.20 12.82
CA LYS A 294 9.58 -26.69 13.96
C LYS A 294 10.85 -25.90 14.16
N ASP A 295 11.52 -25.56 13.09
CA ASP A 295 12.79 -24.84 13.11
C ASP A 295 12.90 -23.92 11.88
N PRO A 296 12.40 -22.68 12.00
CA PRO A 296 12.42 -21.72 10.89
C PRO A 296 13.83 -21.23 10.54
N VAL A 297 14.76 -21.30 11.49
CA VAL A 297 16.11 -20.76 11.34
C VAL A 297 16.98 -21.71 10.55
N ASP A 298 17.03 -22.98 10.93
CA ASP A 298 17.82 -23.98 10.22
C ASP A 298 17.22 -24.33 8.84
N ASN A 299 15.94 -24.04 8.63
CA ASN A 299 15.23 -24.27 7.36
C ASN A 299 14.92 -22.98 6.60
N ILE A 300 15.72 -21.93 6.75
CA ILE A 300 15.48 -20.62 6.11
C ILE A 300 15.38 -20.74 4.59
N GLY A 301 16.19 -21.59 3.95
CA GLY A 301 16.17 -21.84 2.51
C GLY A 301 14.86 -22.45 1.99
N ASP A 302 14.01 -23.02 2.85
CA ASP A 302 12.71 -23.58 2.46
C ASP A 302 11.61 -22.51 2.36
N TRP A 303 11.79 -21.34 2.98
CA TRP A 303 10.75 -20.31 3.03
C TRP A 303 11.17 -18.90 2.55
N GLU A 304 12.46 -18.58 2.54
CA GLU A 304 12.93 -17.25 2.10
C GLU A 304 12.58 -16.91 0.64
N GLY A 305 12.44 -17.94 -0.21
CA GLY A 305 12.10 -17.81 -1.63
C GLY A 305 10.60 -17.69 -1.92
N ALA A 306 9.73 -17.76 -0.92
CA ALA A 306 8.30 -17.55 -1.10
C ALA A 306 7.99 -16.11 -1.56
N GLU A 307 6.84 -15.87 -2.18
CA GLU A 307 6.45 -14.52 -2.63
C GLU A 307 6.27 -13.56 -1.44
N GLU A 308 5.67 -14.03 -0.35
CA GLU A 308 5.52 -13.33 0.92
C GLU A 308 6.11 -14.17 2.07
N PRO A 309 7.46 -14.23 2.20
CA PRO A 309 8.13 -15.22 3.03
C PRO A 309 7.75 -15.19 4.50
N TRP A 310 7.55 -14.02 5.10
CA TRP A 310 7.21 -13.90 6.51
C TRP A 310 5.76 -14.28 6.81
N GLN A 311 4.83 -13.94 5.93
CA GLN A 311 3.44 -14.39 6.04
C GLN A 311 3.33 -15.88 5.75
N PHE A 312 4.11 -16.42 4.81
CA PHE A 312 4.21 -17.86 4.56
C PHE A 312 4.73 -18.61 5.80
N LEU A 313 5.77 -18.08 6.45
CA LEU A 313 6.29 -18.62 7.69
C LEU A 313 5.21 -18.68 8.79
N ALA A 314 4.47 -17.58 8.98
CA ALA A 314 3.37 -17.52 9.94
C ALA A 314 2.24 -18.51 9.62
N ALA A 315 1.92 -18.67 8.33
CA ALA A 315 0.90 -19.63 7.87
C ALA A 315 1.35 -21.08 8.07
N CYS A 316 2.63 -21.40 7.85
CA CYS A 316 3.19 -22.74 8.11
C CYS A 316 3.09 -23.11 9.60
N ASP A 317 3.44 -22.21 10.52
CA ASP A 317 3.30 -22.43 11.97
C ASP A 317 1.85 -22.72 12.35
N GLU A 318 0.92 -21.89 11.89
CA GLU A 318 -0.50 -22.05 12.21
C GLU A 318 -1.07 -23.35 11.63
N TYR A 319 -0.75 -23.65 10.36
CA TYR A 319 -1.21 -24.89 9.70
C TYR A 319 -0.63 -26.13 10.39
N TYR A 320 0.66 -26.10 10.75
CA TYR A 320 1.30 -27.21 11.47
C TYR A 320 0.59 -27.50 12.79
N HIS A 321 0.39 -26.49 13.62
CA HIS A 321 -0.20 -26.67 14.93
C HIS A 321 -1.70 -26.99 14.89
N CYS A 322 -2.47 -26.35 14.01
CA CYS A 322 -3.91 -26.55 13.93
C CYS A 322 -4.31 -27.81 13.15
N VAL A 323 -3.59 -28.14 12.06
CA VAL A 323 -4.03 -29.19 11.12
C VAL A 323 -3.20 -30.46 11.21
N ILE A 324 -1.87 -30.34 11.26
CA ILE A 324 -0.96 -31.50 11.25
C ILE A 324 -0.85 -32.09 12.65
N LYS A 325 -0.35 -31.30 13.61
CA LYS A 325 -0.11 -31.75 15.00
C LYS A 325 -1.37 -31.76 15.84
N LYS A 326 -2.31 -30.86 15.58
CA LYS A 326 -3.61 -30.72 16.28
C LYS A 326 -3.48 -30.43 17.77
N ASP A 327 -2.44 -29.73 18.18
CA ASP A 327 -2.23 -29.28 19.56
C ASP A 327 -2.73 -27.84 19.80
N ARG A 328 -3.09 -27.11 18.75
CA ARG A 328 -3.74 -25.80 18.79
C ARG A 328 -5.16 -25.92 18.23
N LEU A 329 -6.15 -25.84 19.15
CA LEU A 329 -7.57 -26.01 18.81
C LEU A 329 -8.26 -24.71 18.38
N THR A 330 -7.57 -23.60 18.46
CA THR A 330 -8.10 -22.28 18.06
C THR A 330 -7.12 -21.58 17.13
N THR A 331 -7.64 -20.74 16.23
CA THR A 331 -6.84 -19.90 15.35
C THR A 331 -7.23 -18.44 15.44
N ASN A 332 -6.25 -17.58 15.28
CA ASN A 332 -6.40 -16.15 15.19
C ASN A 332 -5.46 -15.52 14.15
N LEU A 333 -4.92 -16.35 13.26
CA LEU A 333 -4.13 -15.89 12.14
C LEU A 333 -4.98 -14.99 11.23
N CYS A 334 -4.39 -13.90 10.76
CA CYS A 334 -4.98 -13.06 9.72
C CYS A 334 -4.86 -13.79 8.37
N VAL A 335 -5.96 -14.37 7.91
CA VAL A 335 -6.07 -14.96 6.55
C VAL A 335 -6.53 -13.87 5.61
N ALA A 336 -5.80 -13.67 4.53
CA ALA A 336 -6.08 -12.61 3.56
C ALA A 336 -6.72 -13.17 2.29
N THR A 337 -7.72 -12.46 1.77
CA THR A 337 -8.22 -12.65 0.41
C THR A 337 -8.23 -11.33 -0.32
N ASP A 338 -7.93 -11.35 -1.60
CA ASP A 338 -7.80 -10.16 -2.43
C ASP A 338 -8.76 -10.20 -3.61
N ALA A 339 -9.21 -9.01 -4.03
CA ALA A 339 -9.94 -8.89 -5.27
C ALA A 339 -9.00 -9.19 -6.46
N THR A 340 -9.40 -10.05 -7.38
CA THR A 340 -8.55 -10.44 -8.53
C THR A 340 -8.08 -9.23 -9.35
N CYS A 341 -8.96 -8.24 -9.53
CA CYS A 341 -8.67 -6.94 -10.15
C CYS A 341 -9.79 -5.95 -9.80
N SER A 342 -9.79 -5.39 -8.59
CA SER A 342 -10.89 -4.57 -8.05
C SER A 342 -11.34 -3.46 -8.99
N GLY A 343 -10.41 -2.73 -9.59
CA GLY A 343 -10.73 -1.64 -10.51
C GLY A 343 -11.54 -2.06 -11.73
N LEU A 344 -11.19 -3.18 -12.37
CA LEU A 344 -11.95 -3.72 -13.50
C LEU A 344 -13.22 -4.42 -13.06
N GLN A 345 -13.26 -5.05 -11.87
CA GLN A 345 -14.48 -5.64 -11.31
C GLN A 345 -15.55 -4.56 -11.06
N ILE A 346 -15.17 -3.44 -10.46
CA ILE A 346 -16.06 -2.28 -10.24
C ILE A 346 -16.54 -1.69 -11.58
N LEU A 347 -15.63 -1.49 -12.52
CA LEU A 347 -15.98 -0.97 -13.85
C LEU A 347 -16.86 -1.93 -14.66
N ALA A 348 -16.63 -3.25 -14.54
CA ALA A 348 -17.49 -4.26 -15.16
C ALA A 348 -18.91 -4.22 -14.58
N GLY A 349 -19.04 -4.04 -13.25
CA GLY A 349 -20.32 -3.84 -12.59
C GLY A 349 -21.04 -2.57 -13.04
N LEU A 350 -20.35 -1.44 -13.08
CA LEU A 350 -20.87 -0.15 -13.55
C LEU A 350 -21.35 -0.19 -15.01
N ALA A 351 -20.51 -0.76 -15.89
CA ALA A 351 -20.82 -0.88 -17.32
C ALA A 351 -21.76 -2.04 -17.64
N ARG A 352 -22.01 -2.94 -16.69
CA ARG A 352 -22.63 -4.25 -16.89
C ARG A 352 -22.01 -5.02 -18.07
N ASP A 353 -20.69 -4.94 -18.19
CA ASP A 353 -19.94 -5.57 -19.26
C ASP A 353 -19.62 -7.03 -18.93
N LYS A 354 -20.36 -7.95 -19.54
CA LYS A 354 -20.24 -9.40 -19.35
C LYS A 354 -18.87 -9.93 -19.77
N SER A 355 -18.30 -9.40 -20.84
CA SER A 355 -16.98 -9.82 -21.35
C SER A 355 -15.87 -9.50 -20.36
N THR A 356 -15.84 -8.28 -19.83
CA THR A 356 -14.91 -7.89 -18.78
C THR A 356 -15.15 -8.68 -17.49
N ALA A 357 -16.41 -8.85 -17.08
CA ALA A 357 -16.80 -9.59 -15.88
C ALA A 357 -16.27 -11.05 -15.88
N GLN A 358 -16.25 -11.70 -17.06
CA GLN A 358 -15.65 -13.03 -17.21
C GLN A 358 -14.15 -13.01 -16.95
N LEU A 359 -13.43 -12.04 -17.48
CA LEU A 359 -11.96 -11.94 -17.39
C LEU A 359 -11.45 -11.57 -16.00
N VAL A 360 -12.29 -10.97 -15.17
CA VAL A 360 -11.93 -10.52 -13.81
C VAL A 360 -12.65 -11.31 -12.73
N ASN A 361 -13.10 -12.52 -13.05
CA ASN A 361 -13.69 -13.46 -12.12
C ASN A 361 -14.97 -12.98 -11.40
N VAL A 362 -15.73 -12.07 -11.99
CA VAL A 362 -17.08 -11.73 -11.52
C VAL A 362 -18.07 -12.82 -11.90
N LEU A 363 -17.87 -13.44 -13.06
CA LEU A 363 -18.66 -14.61 -13.49
C LEU A 363 -18.01 -15.93 -13.04
N PRO A 364 -18.81 -16.98 -12.80
CA PRO A 364 -18.29 -18.30 -12.47
C PRO A 364 -17.37 -18.86 -13.55
N SER A 365 -16.30 -19.52 -13.13
CA SER A 365 -15.36 -20.22 -14.02
C SER A 365 -14.68 -21.36 -13.29
N ASP A 366 -14.26 -22.42 -14.03
CA ASP A 366 -13.56 -23.57 -13.46
C ASP A 366 -12.12 -23.24 -13.04
N ARG A 367 -11.55 -22.18 -13.59
CA ARG A 367 -10.18 -21.72 -13.31
C ARG A 367 -10.15 -20.20 -13.14
N PRO A 368 -9.22 -19.70 -12.32
CA PRO A 368 -8.99 -18.25 -12.24
C PRO A 368 -8.71 -17.66 -13.63
N GLN A 369 -9.45 -16.64 -14.00
CA GLN A 369 -9.22 -15.87 -15.22
C GLN A 369 -8.17 -14.79 -14.96
N ASP A 370 -7.42 -14.45 -15.99
CA ASP A 370 -6.34 -13.45 -15.89
C ASP A 370 -6.41 -12.47 -17.07
N ALA A 371 -7.05 -11.33 -16.83
CA ALA A 371 -7.17 -10.25 -17.81
C ALA A 371 -5.79 -9.76 -18.30
N TYR A 372 -4.77 -9.82 -17.47
CA TYR A 372 -3.42 -9.38 -17.83
C TYR A 372 -2.79 -10.31 -18.89
N ALA A 373 -2.98 -11.61 -18.75
CA ALA A 373 -2.51 -12.60 -19.72
C ALA A 373 -3.23 -12.45 -21.05
N VAL A 374 -4.57 -12.30 -21.03
CA VAL A 374 -5.37 -12.11 -22.24
C VAL A 374 -4.95 -10.84 -22.99
N ILE A 375 -4.74 -9.74 -22.29
CA ILE A 375 -4.30 -8.47 -22.92
C ILE A 375 -2.87 -8.61 -23.48
N ALA A 376 -1.99 -9.37 -22.82
CA ALA A 376 -0.66 -9.66 -23.35
C ALA A 376 -0.75 -10.41 -24.70
N GLU A 377 -1.57 -11.44 -24.78
CA GLU A 377 -1.77 -12.22 -26.02
C GLU A 377 -2.39 -11.35 -27.14
N VAL A 378 -3.44 -10.57 -26.84
CA VAL A 378 -4.09 -9.70 -27.83
C VAL A 378 -3.17 -8.58 -28.30
N SER A 379 -2.27 -8.08 -27.47
CA SER A 379 -1.31 -7.05 -27.84
C SER A 379 -0.12 -7.59 -28.67
N LYS A 380 0.21 -8.89 -28.53
CA LYS A 380 1.41 -9.52 -29.10
C LYS A 380 1.57 -9.35 -30.63
N PRO A 381 0.53 -9.50 -31.47
CA PRO A 381 0.68 -9.31 -32.89
C PRO A 381 1.05 -7.87 -33.33
N ASN A 382 0.81 -6.89 -32.46
CA ASN A 382 0.97 -5.47 -32.74
C ASN A 382 2.20 -4.84 -32.08
N ILE A 383 3.02 -5.64 -31.39
CA ILE A 383 4.30 -5.20 -30.83
C ILE A 383 5.45 -5.61 -31.77
N PRO A 384 6.65 -5.00 -31.64
CA PRO A 384 7.83 -5.39 -32.41
C PRO A 384 8.15 -6.89 -32.28
N GLU A 385 8.45 -7.55 -33.42
CA GLU A 385 8.69 -9.00 -33.45
C GLU A 385 9.82 -9.45 -32.52
N VAL A 386 10.83 -8.60 -32.33
CA VAL A 386 11.94 -8.85 -31.41
C VAL A 386 11.49 -9.09 -29.95
N LEU A 387 10.32 -8.57 -29.57
CA LEU A 387 9.76 -8.74 -28.25
C LEU A 387 8.88 -9.99 -28.10
N HIS A 388 8.43 -10.60 -29.18
CA HIS A 388 7.50 -11.74 -29.17
C HIS A 388 7.96 -12.92 -28.29
N PRO A 389 9.25 -13.33 -28.29
CA PRO A 389 9.71 -14.45 -27.47
C PRO A 389 9.64 -14.21 -25.96
N VAL A 390 9.74 -12.95 -25.54
CA VAL A 390 9.83 -12.55 -24.13
C VAL A 390 8.56 -11.88 -23.60
N TRP A 391 7.61 -11.61 -24.52
CA TRP A 391 6.38 -10.91 -24.19
C TRP A 391 5.40 -11.82 -23.46
N ASP A 392 5.08 -11.46 -22.24
CA ASP A 392 4.19 -12.22 -21.38
C ASP A 392 3.36 -11.33 -20.44
N ARG A 393 2.58 -11.98 -19.57
CA ARG A 393 1.80 -11.35 -18.52
C ARG A 393 2.59 -10.34 -17.68
N LYS A 394 3.84 -10.65 -17.28
CA LYS A 394 4.64 -9.77 -16.43
C LYS A 394 4.97 -8.45 -17.11
N CYS A 395 5.18 -8.47 -18.44
CA CYS A 395 5.44 -7.26 -19.22
C CYS A 395 4.24 -6.30 -19.25
N CYS A 396 3.01 -6.85 -19.25
CA CYS A 396 1.78 -6.08 -19.33
C CYS A 396 1.19 -5.70 -17.96
N LYS A 397 1.33 -6.55 -16.93
CA LYS A 397 0.59 -6.48 -15.66
C LYS A 397 0.50 -5.06 -15.10
N ARG A 398 1.65 -4.41 -14.88
CA ARG A 398 1.69 -3.08 -14.26
C ARG A 398 1.03 -2.00 -15.12
N THR A 399 1.16 -2.10 -16.42
CA THR A 399 0.51 -1.19 -17.38
C THR A 399 -1.00 -1.36 -17.35
N VAL A 400 -1.49 -2.59 -17.50
CA VAL A 400 -2.92 -2.91 -17.50
C VAL A 400 -3.58 -2.56 -16.17
N MET A 401 -2.95 -2.92 -15.05
CA MET A 401 -3.43 -2.62 -13.70
C MET A 401 -3.59 -1.11 -13.47
N THR A 402 -2.74 -0.27 -14.07
CA THR A 402 -2.74 1.18 -13.83
C THR A 402 -3.55 1.99 -14.84
N ILE A 403 -3.97 1.41 -15.97
CA ILE A 403 -4.83 2.09 -16.95
C ILE A 403 -6.21 2.46 -16.36
N PRO A 404 -6.91 1.60 -15.62
CA PRO A 404 -8.15 1.97 -14.91
C PRO A 404 -7.95 3.15 -13.93
N TYR A 405 -6.73 3.34 -13.44
CA TYR A 405 -6.33 4.48 -12.63
C TYR A 405 -5.72 5.62 -13.44
N ASN A 406 -6.03 5.66 -14.74
CA ASN A 406 -5.69 6.71 -15.69
C ASN A 406 -4.17 6.95 -15.86
N ALA A 407 -3.35 5.91 -15.74
CA ALA A 407 -1.93 5.99 -16.08
C ALA A 407 -1.77 6.41 -17.56
N LYS A 408 -0.97 7.44 -17.78
CA LYS A 408 -0.72 7.97 -19.13
C LYS A 408 0.38 7.15 -19.84
N ALA A 409 0.42 7.26 -21.17
CA ALA A 409 1.39 6.54 -22.02
C ALA A 409 2.85 6.74 -21.57
N PHE A 410 3.18 7.88 -20.98
CA PHE A 410 4.51 8.13 -20.42
C PHE A 410 4.85 7.16 -19.26
N SER A 411 3.94 6.99 -18.31
CA SER A 411 4.12 6.04 -17.20
C SER A 411 4.12 4.59 -17.70
N ASN A 412 3.24 4.27 -18.64
CA ASN A 412 3.19 2.93 -19.22
C ASN A 412 4.52 2.56 -19.92
N ARG A 413 5.17 3.51 -20.62
CA ARG A 413 6.51 3.30 -21.19
C ARG A 413 7.53 2.89 -20.13
N GLN A 414 7.51 3.59 -18.99
CA GLN A 414 8.44 3.30 -17.90
C GLN A 414 8.20 1.89 -17.34
N TYR A 415 6.94 1.50 -17.11
CA TYR A 415 6.59 0.18 -16.57
C TYR A 415 7.00 -0.96 -17.49
N ILE A 416 6.72 -0.84 -18.79
CA ILE A 416 7.12 -1.85 -19.79
C ILE A 416 8.65 -1.92 -19.91
N LYS A 417 9.32 -0.75 -19.92
CA LYS A 417 10.80 -0.70 -19.96
C LYS A 417 11.43 -1.39 -18.76
N GLU A 418 10.90 -1.17 -17.56
CA GLU A 418 11.39 -1.84 -16.33
C GLU A 418 11.19 -3.35 -16.42
N ALA A 419 10.02 -3.82 -16.82
CA ALA A 419 9.73 -5.25 -16.94
C ALA A 419 10.60 -5.95 -18.00
N LEU A 420 10.87 -5.32 -19.14
CA LEU A 420 11.77 -5.84 -20.17
C LEU A 420 13.23 -5.86 -19.71
N LYS A 421 13.65 -4.81 -18.97
CA LYS A 421 14.99 -4.76 -18.40
C LYS A 421 15.24 -5.86 -17.35
N GLU A 422 14.24 -6.22 -16.55
CA GLU A 422 14.32 -7.37 -15.61
C GLU A 422 14.56 -8.69 -16.35
N LYS A 423 14.13 -8.79 -17.61
CA LYS A 423 14.40 -9.93 -18.51
C LYS A 423 15.70 -9.77 -19.33
N GLY A 424 16.49 -8.73 -19.05
CA GLY A 424 17.76 -8.48 -19.74
C GLY A 424 17.63 -7.87 -21.13
N ILE A 425 16.46 -7.32 -21.49
CA ILE A 425 16.19 -6.76 -22.81
C ILE A 425 16.18 -5.24 -22.76
N GLU A 426 17.01 -4.62 -23.60
CA GLU A 426 16.98 -3.19 -23.86
C GLU A 426 16.17 -2.92 -25.13
N VAL A 427 15.26 -1.97 -25.05
CA VAL A 427 14.35 -1.59 -26.14
C VAL A 427 14.54 -0.11 -26.45
N ASP A 428 14.55 0.23 -27.72
CA ASP A 428 14.61 1.62 -28.13
C ASP A 428 13.30 2.38 -27.83
N LYS A 429 13.33 3.68 -28.07
CA LYS A 429 12.20 4.56 -27.71
C LYS A 429 11.00 4.36 -28.63
N ASP A 430 11.21 4.02 -29.88
CA ASP A 430 10.15 3.91 -30.91
C ASP A 430 9.42 2.57 -30.75
N ASP A 431 10.15 1.48 -30.61
CA ASP A 431 9.61 0.16 -30.28
C ASP A 431 8.82 0.17 -28.98
N LEU A 432 9.35 0.85 -27.95
CA LEU A 432 8.65 1.01 -26.69
C LEU A 432 7.36 1.83 -26.84
N THR A 433 7.34 2.81 -27.73
CA THR A 433 6.14 3.62 -28.01
C THR A 433 5.09 2.81 -28.75
N LEU A 434 5.49 1.99 -29.73
CA LEU A 434 4.62 1.05 -30.44
C LEU A 434 4.03 0.02 -29.48
N THR A 435 4.86 -0.56 -28.61
CA THR A 435 4.43 -1.55 -27.59
C THR A 435 3.38 -0.97 -26.65
N VAL A 436 3.59 0.25 -26.14
CA VAL A 436 2.60 0.92 -25.27
C VAL A 436 1.29 1.15 -26.02
N ARG A 437 1.35 1.56 -27.28
CA ARG A 437 0.15 1.75 -28.11
C ARG A 437 -0.60 0.43 -28.30
N ALA A 438 0.09 -0.65 -28.65
CA ALA A 438 -0.49 -1.97 -28.82
C ALA A 438 -1.21 -2.47 -27.55
N VAL A 439 -0.61 -2.31 -26.36
CA VAL A 439 -1.23 -2.67 -25.08
C VAL A 439 -2.50 -1.85 -24.81
N ARG A 440 -2.47 -0.54 -25.08
CA ARG A 440 -3.64 0.33 -24.85
C ARG A 440 -4.77 0.03 -25.84
N GLU A 441 -4.47 -0.28 -27.09
CA GLU A 441 -5.44 -0.74 -28.09
C GLU A 441 -6.04 -2.10 -27.69
N ALA A 442 -5.21 -3.05 -27.23
CA ALA A 442 -5.67 -4.33 -26.70
C ALA A 442 -6.63 -4.15 -25.51
N MET A 443 -6.34 -3.22 -24.58
CA MET A 443 -7.27 -2.87 -23.49
C MET A 443 -8.64 -2.45 -24.00
N SER A 444 -8.69 -1.59 -25.01
CA SER A 444 -9.96 -1.10 -25.56
C SER A 444 -10.76 -2.21 -26.26
N LEU A 445 -10.09 -3.25 -26.78
CA LEU A 445 -10.72 -4.40 -27.42
C LEU A 445 -11.21 -5.44 -26.39
N VAL A 446 -10.38 -5.68 -25.34
CA VAL A 446 -10.63 -6.76 -24.38
C VAL A 446 -11.61 -6.33 -23.28
N VAL A 447 -11.58 -5.06 -22.87
CA VAL A 447 -12.44 -4.50 -21.82
C VAL A 447 -13.17 -3.22 -22.28
N PRO A 448 -14.03 -3.32 -23.30
CA PRO A 448 -14.64 -2.15 -23.96
C PRO A 448 -15.56 -1.34 -23.05
N GLY A 449 -16.35 -2.00 -22.21
CA GLY A 449 -17.27 -1.33 -21.28
C GLY A 449 -16.54 -0.42 -20.28
N PRO A 450 -15.57 -0.92 -19.51
CA PRO A 450 -14.70 -0.10 -18.65
C PRO A 450 -14.05 1.07 -19.35
N MET A 451 -13.50 0.86 -20.56
CA MET A 451 -12.84 1.93 -21.32
C MET A 451 -13.82 3.00 -21.79
N SER A 452 -15.05 2.61 -22.14
CA SER A 452 -16.13 3.53 -22.52
C SER A 452 -16.56 4.42 -21.33
N VAL A 453 -16.79 3.80 -20.17
CA VAL A 453 -17.14 4.53 -18.94
C VAL A 453 -16.05 5.52 -18.55
N MET A 454 -14.79 5.10 -18.55
CA MET A 454 -13.67 5.98 -18.21
C MET A 454 -13.57 7.17 -19.17
N LYS A 455 -13.73 6.95 -20.47
CA LYS A 455 -13.70 8.01 -21.47
C LYS A 455 -14.84 9.00 -21.27
N TRP A 456 -16.06 8.52 -21.04
CA TRP A 456 -17.21 9.36 -20.75
C TRP A 456 -16.98 10.24 -19.51
N ILE A 457 -16.50 9.66 -18.40
CA ILE A 457 -16.15 10.42 -17.19
C ILE A 457 -15.13 11.52 -17.50
N GLU A 458 -14.05 11.20 -18.25
CA GLU A 458 -13.05 12.19 -18.63
C GLU A 458 -13.64 13.37 -19.42
N ASP A 459 -14.55 13.07 -20.35
CA ASP A 459 -15.17 14.07 -21.23
C ASP A 459 -16.14 14.96 -20.43
N GLU A 460 -17.00 14.39 -19.59
CA GLU A 460 -17.94 15.14 -18.77
C GLU A 460 -17.25 16.02 -17.71
N VAL A 461 -16.24 15.51 -17.03
CA VAL A 461 -15.42 16.30 -16.11
C VAL A 461 -14.71 17.45 -16.84
N SER A 462 -14.25 17.21 -18.06
CA SER A 462 -13.65 18.26 -18.90
C SER A 462 -14.62 19.38 -19.24
N LYS A 463 -15.90 19.05 -19.50
CA LYS A 463 -16.99 20.01 -19.72
C LYS A 463 -17.33 20.76 -18.43
N ALA A 464 -17.50 20.04 -17.31
CA ALA A 464 -17.82 20.65 -16.02
C ALA A 464 -16.79 21.71 -15.61
N VAL A 465 -15.49 21.39 -15.68
CA VAL A 465 -14.42 22.35 -15.39
C VAL A 465 -14.40 23.54 -16.37
N LYS A 466 -14.75 23.34 -17.65
CA LYS A 466 -14.90 24.45 -18.60
C LYS A 466 -16.05 25.41 -18.24
N ARG A 467 -17.13 24.88 -17.64
CA ARG A 467 -18.24 25.69 -17.13
C ARG A 467 -17.92 26.46 -15.85
N GLY A 468 -16.73 26.24 -15.28
CA GLY A 468 -16.28 26.92 -14.05
C GLY A 468 -16.48 26.12 -12.78
N VAL A 469 -16.82 24.83 -12.85
CA VAL A 469 -16.88 23.96 -11.69
C VAL A 469 -15.48 23.81 -11.10
N THR A 470 -15.33 24.18 -9.83
CA THR A 470 -14.04 24.14 -9.10
C THR A 470 -13.88 22.89 -8.27
N GLU A 471 -14.98 22.22 -7.96
CA GLU A 471 -15.06 21.06 -7.08
C GLU A 471 -16.09 20.07 -7.62
N LEU A 472 -15.77 18.79 -7.57
CA LEU A 472 -16.70 17.71 -7.90
C LEU A 472 -17.06 16.98 -6.61
N GLU A 473 -18.34 16.80 -6.40
CA GLU A 473 -18.88 16.09 -5.24
C GLU A 473 -19.75 14.93 -5.71
N TRP A 474 -19.62 13.79 -5.04
CA TRP A 474 -20.52 12.64 -5.20
C TRP A 474 -20.63 11.84 -3.92
N THR A 475 -21.79 11.25 -3.70
CA THR A 475 -22.08 10.37 -2.57
C THR A 475 -22.10 8.92 -3.05
N THR A 476 -21.34 8.06 -2.40
CA THR A 476 -21.27 6.63 -2.71
C THR A 476 -22.51 5.89 -2.17
N PRO A 477 -22.77 4.64 -2.63
CA PRO A 477 -23.89 3.83 -2.12
C PRO A 477 -23.84 3.56 -0.61
N SER A 478 -22.67 3.60 0.02
CA SER A 478 -22.55 3.51 1.49
C SER A 478 -22.86 4.82 2.21
N GLY A 479 -23.08 5.93 1.49
CA GLY A 479 -23.27 7.26 2.05
C GLY A 479 -21.97 8.03 2.34
N PHE A 480 -20.82 7.55 1.83
CA PHE A 480 -19.57 8.32 1.91
C PHE A 480 -19.59 9.46 0.90
N VAL A 481 -19.38 10.68 1.37
CA VAL A 481 -19.32 11.88 0.53
C VAL A 481 -17.89 12.14 0.10
N VAL A 482 -17.67 12.14 -1.21
CA VAL A 482 -16.37 12.41 -1.82
C VAL A 482 -16.35 13.83 -2.34
N VAL A 483 -15.42 14.63 -1.86
CA VAL A 483 -15.18 16.00 -2.34
C VAL A 483 -13.84 16.05 -3.04
N GLN A 484 -13.85 16.26 -4.36
CA GLN A 484 -12.65 16.33 -5.17
C GLN A 484 -12.36 17.76 -5.61
N ARG A 485 -11.40 18.41 -4.95
CA ARG A 485 -10.91 19.75 -5.26
C ARG A 485 -9.43 19.67 -5.63
N LEU A 486 -9.11 19.86 -6.91
CA LEU A 486 -7.73 19.73 -7.41
C LEU A 486 -7.29 21.05 -8.06
N MET A 487 -6.49 21.80 -7.32
CA MET A 487 -6.03 23.12 -7.73
C MET A 487 -4.63 23.05 -8.36
N LYS A 488 -4.31 24.02 -9.21
CA LYS A 488 -2.94 24.14 -9.76
C LYS A 488 -1.95 24.39 -8.63
N LYS A 489 -0.71 23.95 -8.85
CA LYS A 489 0.39 24.20 -7.90
C LYS A 489 1.32 25.24 -8.46
N LYS A 490 1.58 26.27 -7.67
CA LYS A 490 2.71 27.18 -7.87
C LYS A 490 3.94 26.60 -7.19
N THR A 491 5.07 26.61 -7.89
CA THR A 491 6.33 26.11 -7.36
C THR A 491 7.32 27.26 -7.23
N GLN A 492 8.02 27.32 -6.10
CA GLN A 492 9.11 28.26 -5.88
C GLN A 492 10.39 27.50 -5.53
N ARG A 493 11.47 27.86 -6.19
CA ARG A 493 12.80 27.33 -5.85
C ARG A 493 13.42 28.20 -4.77
N ILE A 494 13.82 27.59 -3.67
CA ILE A 494 14.43 28.22 -2.51
C ILE A 494 15.88 27.76 -2.45
N GLU A 495 16.82 28.68 -2.36
CA GLU A 495 18.21 28.40 -2.09
C GLU A 495 18.46 28.61 -0.59
N LEU A 496 18.98 27.58 0.06
CA LEU A 496 19.41 27.60 1.46
C LEU A 496 20.93 27.62 1.45
N GLN A 497 21.52 28.67 2.02
CA GLN A 497 22.99 28.81 2.11
C GLN A 497 23.53 28.32 3.45
N LEU A 498 22.68 28.25 4.47
CA LEU A 498 23.07 27.89 5.84
C LEU A 498 23.45 26.41 5.97
N LEU A 499 22.78 25.53 5.25
CA LEU A 499 23.15 24.09 5.13
C LEU A 499 24.15 23.82 4.00
N GLY A 500 24.94 24.84 3.60
CA GLY A 500 25.64 24.85 2.35
C GLY A 500 24.67 25.05 1.17
N SER A 501 25.16 25.10 -0.08
CA SER A 501 24.31 25.33 -1.25
C SER A 501 23.29 24.16 -1.43
N CYS A 502 22.09 24.33 -0.92
CA CYS A 502 20.96 23.42 -1.07
C CYS A 502 19.81 24.13 -1.80
N LYS A 503 19.23 23.48 -2.81
CA LYS A 503 18.11 24.01 -3.59
C LYS A 503 16.86 23.15 -3.33
N LEU A 504 15.88 23.73 -2.65
CA LEU A 504 14.59 23.10 -2.41
C LEU A 504 13.53 23.68 -3.35
N THR A 505 12.66 22.83 -3.86
CA THR A 505 11.46 23.25 -4.60
C THR A 505 10.25 23.09 -3.69
N VAL A 506 9.64 24.20 -3.33
CA VAL A 506 8.40 24.24 -2.54
C VAL A 506 7.23 24.42 -3.47
N ALA A 507 6.22 23.56 -3.34
CA ALA A 507 4.98 23.65 -4.08
C ALA A 507 3.83 24.02 -3.15
N THR A 508 3.00 24.98 -3.54
CA THR A 508 1.79 25.40 -2.82
C THR A 508 0.62 25.37 -3.79
N GLU A 509 -0.55 24.97 -3.36
CA GLU A 509 -1.75 25.01 -4.21
C GLU A 509 -2.17 26.47 -4.44
N ASP A 510 -2.51 26.78 -5.69
CA ASP A 510 -3.13 28.04 -6.04
C ASP A 510 -4.63 27.90 -5.82
N GLY A 511 -5.13 28.44 -4.71
CA GLY A 511 -6.53 28.30 -4.30
C GLY A 511 -7.57 28.83 -5.30
N ASN A 512 -7.14 29.54 -6.34
CA ASN A 512 -8.04 30.22 -7.30
C ASN A 512 -8.04 29.58 -8.69
N ILE A 513 -7.12 28.68 -9.00
CA ILE A 513 -7.00 28.13 -10.35
C ILE A 513 -7.16 26.61 -10.32
N VAL A 514 -8.25 26.11 -10.90
CA VAL A 514 -8.52 24.69 -11.04
C VAL A 514 -7.53 24.04 -11.99
N ASP A 515 -7.00 22.87 -11.60
CA ASP A 515 -6.19 22.04 -12.49
C ASP A 515 -7.09 21.07 -13.27
N ARG A 516 -7.54 21.52 -14.44
CA ARG A 516 -8.41 20.73 -15.31
C ARG A 516 -7.80 19.37 -15.68
N ASN A 517 -6.50 19.33 -15.94
CA ASN A 517 -5.85 18.07 -16.34
C ASN A 517 -5.82 17.06 -15.20
N ARG A 518 -5.59 17.54 -13.97
CA ARG A 518 -5.65 16.69 -12.78
C ARG A 518 -7.08 16.22 -12.51
N HIS A 519 -8.10 17.09 -12.58
CA HIS A 519 -9.51 16.69 -12.45
C HIS A 519 -9.87 15.61 -13.47
N LYS A 520 -9.62 15.88 -14.76
CA LYS A 520 -9.86 14.91 -15.84
C LYS A 520 -9.17 13.56 -15.58
N ALA A 521 -7.91 13.58 -15.09
CA ALA A 521 -7.14 12.36 -14.88
C ALA A 521 -7.54 11.59 -13.61
N ALA A 522 -8.02 12.28 -12.58
CA ALA A 522 -8.22 11.69 -11.25
C ALA A 522 -9.66 11.20 -11.00
N THR A 523 -10.68 11.73 -11.70
CA THR A 523 -12.08 11.46 -11.34
C THR A 523 -12.46 9.99 -11.53
N ALA A 524 -12.16 9.37 -12.67
CA ALA A 524 -12.46 7.95 -12.87
C ALA A 524 -11.76 7.05 -11.83
N PRO A 525 -10.45 7.18 -11.58
CA PRO A 525 -9.80 6.47 -10.47
C PRO A 525 -10.43 6.70 -9.11
N ASN A 526 -10.80 7.94 -8.79
CA ASN A 526 -11.36 8.27 -7.49
C ASN A 526 -12.78 7.70 -7.33
N LEU A 527 -13.56 7.67 -8.40
CA LEU A 527 -14.86 7.00 -8.43
C LEU A 527 -14.69 5.49 -8.16
N ILE A 528 -13.78 4.83 -8.87
CA ILE A 528 -13.50 3.40 -8.67
C ILE A 528 -13.12 3.13 -7.22
N HIS A 529 -12.16 3.88 -6.67
CA HIS A 529 -11.71 3.71 -5.28
C HIS A 529 -12.80 4.03 -4.26
N SER A 530 -13.71 4.94 -4.56
CA SER A 530 -14.82 5.24 -3.65
C SER A 530 -15.89 4.15 -3.66
N LEU A 531 -16.06 3.45 -4.79
CA LEU A 531 -16.98 2.33 -4.90
C LEU A 531 -16.41 1.04 -4.30
N ASP A 532 -15.12 0.76 -4.47
CA ASP A 532 -14.50 -0.39 -3.80
C ASP A 532 -14.51 -0.20 -2.26
N ALA A 533 -14.26 1.02 -1.79
CA ALA A 533 -14.43 1.36 -0.38
C ALA A 533 -15.89 1.19 0.08
N SER A 534 -16.86 1.65 -0.73
CA SER A 534 -18.28 1.49 -0.43
C SER A 534 -18.71 0.02 -0.33
N LEU A 535 -18.18 -0.84 -1.20
CA LEU A 535 -18.39 -2.29 -1.14
C LEU A 535 -17.96 -2.84 0.23
N LEU A 536 -16.79 -2.43 0.72
CA LEU A 536 -16.28 -2.88 2.02
C LEU A 536 -17.05 -2.26 3.20
N HIS A 537 -17.44 -0.97 3.14
CA HIS A 537 -18.28 -0.35 4.16
C HIS A 537 -19.57 -1.14 4.38
N LEU A 538 -20.25 -1.48 3.30
CA LEU A 538 -21.50 -2.23 3.32
C LEU A 538 -21.30 -3.71 3.75
N SER A 539 -20.21 -4.33 3.34
CA SER A 539 -19.88 -5.71 3.70
C SER A 539 -19.56 -5.84 5.20
N VAL A 540 -18.73 -4.94 5.73
CA VAL A 540 -18.34 -4.95 7.15
C VAL A 540 -19.50 -4.64 8.08
N LYS A 541 -20.49 -3.84 7.63
CA LYS A 541 -21.72 -3.61 8.39
C LYS A 541 -22.46 -4.92 8.72
N ARG A 542 -22.38 -5.91 7.84
CA ARG A 542 -23.05 -7.23 7.94
C ARG A 542 -22.17 -8.32 8.57
N PHE A 543 -20.92 -8.01 8.90
CA PHE A 543 -19.94 -8.99 9.35
C PHE A 543 -19.48 -8.69 10.79
N ASP A 544 -19.76 -9.59 11.74
CA ASP A 544 -19.55 -9.34 13.18
C ASP A 544 -18.26 -9.93 13.77
N ALA A 545 -17.46 -10.66 12.99
CA ALA A 545 -16.17 -11.17 13.43
C ALA A 545 -15.03 -10.12 13.25
N PRO A 546 -13.86 -10.32 13.90
CA PRO A 546 -12.70 -9.46 13.70
C PRO A 546 -12.27 -9.39 12.23
N ILE A 547 -12.08 -8.18 11.74
CA ILE A 547 -11.72 -7.91 10.35
C ILE A 547 -10.62 -6.84 10.28
N ALA A 548 -9.71 -7.00 9.34
CA ALA A 548 -8.72 -6.01 8.97
C ALA A 548 -8.74 -5.77 7.45
N LEU A 549 -8.16 -4.68 7.01
CA LEU A 549 -8.25 -4.25 5.62
C LEU A 549 -6.89 -3.83 5.07
N ILE A 550 -6.64 -4.21 3.82
CA ILE A 550 -5.53 -3.69 3.02
C ILE A 550 -6.14 -3.13 1.73
N HIS A 551 -6.64 -1.90 1.79
CA HIS A 551 -7.34 -1.21 0.70
C HIS A 551 -8.59 -1.96 0.23
N ASP A 552 -8.47 -2.78 -0.83
CA ASP A 552 -9.49 -3.63 -1.43
C ASP A 552 -9.41 -5.10 -1.01
N SER A 553 -8.34 -5.48 -0.27
CA SER A 553 -8.20 -6.82 0.35
C SER A 553 -8.80 -6.85 1.75
N VAL A 554 -9.35 -7.99 2.13
CA VAL A 554 -9.91 -8.23 3.47
C VAL A 554 -9.15 -9.33 4.19
N LEU A 555 -9.02 -9.19 5.51
CA LEU A 555 -8.40 -10.16 6.37
C LEU A 555 -9.36 -10.49 7.51
N CYS A 556 -9.58 -11.78 7.75
CA CYS A 556 -10.28 -12.26 8.95
C CYS A 556 -9.68 -13.59 9.41
N ARG A 557 -10.23 -14.19 10.45
CA ARG A 557 -9.80 -15.53 10.87
C ARG A 557 -10.23 -16.58 9.85
N ALA A 558 -9.49 -17.67 9.74
CA ALA A 558 -9.81 -18.78 8.84
C ALA A 558 -11.24 -19.35 9.07
N THR A 559 -11.75 -19.25 10.28
CA THR A 559 -13.11 -19.69 10.68
C THR A 559 -14.22 -18.83 10.10
N ASP A 560 -13.94 -17.57 9.81
CA ASP A 560 -14.95 -16.58 9.42
C ASP A 560 -14.89 -16.24 7.92
N MET A 561 -13.87 -16.73 7.22
CA MET A 561 -13.57 -16.33 5.84
C MET A 561 -14.66 -16.76 4.85
N SER A 562 -15.26 -17.94 5.02
CA SER A 562 -16.35 -18.38 4.15
C SER A 562 -17.57 -17.47 4.25
N LEU A 563 -17.92 -17.04 5.47
CA LEU A 563 -19.02 -16.08 5.69
C LEU A 563 -18.69 -14.72 5.07
N LEU A 564 -17.49 -14.18 5.32
CA LEU A 564 -17.06 -12.91 4.75
C LEU A 564 -17.07 -12.94 3.22
N SER A 565 -16.55 -14.00 2.63
CA SER A 565 -16.52 -14.21 1.19
C SER A 565 -17.93 -14.20 0.56
N THR A 566 -18.93 -14.78 1.24
CA THR A 566 -20.35 -14.74 0.83
C THR A 566 -20.89 -13.32 0.94
N ILE A 567 -20.68 -12.64 2.07
CA ILE A 567 -21.17 -11.27 2.30
C ILE A 567 -20.64 -10.31 1.25
N VAL A 568 -19.36 -10.40 0.88
CA VAL A 568 -18.74 -9.50 -0.12
C VAL A 568 -19.38 -9.73 -1.50
N ARG A 569 -19.66 -10.98 -1.91
CA ARG A 569 -20.34 -11.28 -3.18
C ARG A 569 -21.78 -10.76 -3.20
N GLU A 570 -22.54 -11.00 -2.15
CA GLU A 570 -23.90 -10.48 -2.02
C GLU A 570 -23.92 -8.96 -2.05
N THR A 571 -22.97 -8.32 -1.36
CA THR A 571 -22.87 -6.85 -1.36
C THR A 571 -22.54 -6.33 -2.75
N TYR A 572 -21.63 -6.97 -3.49
CA TYR A 572 -21.35 -6.61 -4.89
C TYR A 572 -22.60 -6.76 -5.77
N MET A 573 -23.33 -7.86 -5.62
CA MET A 573 -24.58 -8.07 -6.34
C MET A 573 -25.56 -6.91 -6.09
N HIS A 574 -25.84 -6.59 -4.82
CA HIS A 574 -26.76 -5.50 -4.47
C HIS A 574 -26.28 -4.14 -4.96
N LEU A 575 -24.96 -3.88 -4.88
CA LEU A 575 -24.38 -2.61 -5.32
C LEU A 575 -24.66 -2.30 -6.79
N PHE A 576 -24.66 -3.31 -7.66
CA PHE A 576 -24.81 -3.15 -9.09
C PHE A 576 -26.14 -3.68 -9.66
N ALA A 577 -26.89 -4.53 -8.95
CA ALA A 577 -28.20 -4.99 -9.41
C ALA A 577 -29.32 -4.01 -9.05
N ASP A 578 -29.28 -3.50 -7.81
CA ASP A 578 -30.38 -2.73 -7.26
C ASP A 578 -30.31 -1.24 -7.63
N HIS A 579 -29.14 -0.76 -8.08
CA HIS A 579 -28.90 0.66 -8.36
C HIS A 579 -28.18 0.87 -9.70
N ASP A 580 -28.68 1.79 -10.48
CA ASP A 580 -27.95 2.37 -11.61
C ASP A 580 -27.07 3.53 -11.10
N TYR A 581 -25.96 3.15 -10.47
CA TYR A 581 -25.09 4.13 -9.87
C TYR A 581 -24.38 5.02 -10.90
N LEU A 582 -24.20 4.57 -12.13
CA LEU A 582 -23.59 5.40 -13.17
C LEU A 582 -24.46 6.61 -13.53
N ASN A 583 -25.77 6.42 -13.64
CA ASN A 583 -26.73 7.51 -13.82
C ASN A 583 -26.82 8.41 -12.57
N THR A 584 -26.79 7.84 -11.37
CA THR A 584 -26.73 8.61 -10.12
C THR A 584 -25.50 9.52 -10.09
N PHE A 585 -24.34 8.98 -10.42
CA PHE A 585 -23.09 9.75 -10.51
C PHE A 585 -23.16 10.85 -11.57
N ALA A 586 -23.72 10.56 -12.75
CA ALA A 586 -23.93 11.55 -13.80
C ALA A 586 -24.73 12.78 -13.30
N GLN A 587 -25.81 12.52 -12.57
CA GLN A 587 -26.63 13.57 -11.98
C GLN A 587 -25.86 14.39 -10.93
N GLN A 588 -25.11 13.72 -10.06
CA GLN A 588 -24.34 14.37 -8.99
C GLN A 588 -23.25 15.31 -9.51
N ILE A 589 -22.55 14.92 -10.58
CA ILE A 589 -21.53 15.78 -11.20
C ILE A 589 -22.08 16.79 -12.22
N GLY A 590 -23.38 16.78 -12.49
CA GLY A 590 -24.03 17.64 -13.48
C GLY A 590 -23.53 17.33 -14.89
N ALA A 591 -23.53 16.04 -15.30
CA ALA A 591 -23.14 15.62 -16.63
C ALA A 591 -24.08 16.19 -17.72
N GLU A 592 -23.54 16.54 -18.88
CA GLU A 592 -24.29 17.05 -20.03
C GLU A 592 -24.81 15.96 -20.94
N THR A 593 -24.13 14.82 -20.96
CA THR A 593 -24.53 13.67 -21.77
C THR A 593 -24.81 12.46 -20.90
N ASP A 594 -25.71 11.62 -21.36
CA ASP A 594 -26.01 10.36 -20.68
C ASP A 594 -24.78 9.45 -20.62
N PRO A 595 -24.66 8.62 -19.57
CA PRO A 595 -23.63 7.61 -19.50
C PRO A 595 -23.71 6.61 -20.67
N PRO A 596 -22.64 5.87 -20.95
CA PRO A 596 -22.69 4.78 -21.92
C PRO A 596 -23.80 3.77 -21.58
N ILE A 597 -24.44 3.22 -22.59
CA ILE A 597 -25.45 2.19 -22.43
C ILE A 597 -24.81 0.99 -21.70
N ILE A 598 -25.44 0.54 -20.63
CA ILE A 598 -25.01 -0.62 -19.88
C ILE A 598 -25.23 -1.91 -20.68
N GLY A 599 -24.33 -2.87 -20.49
CA GLY A 599 -24.41 -4.20 -21.11
C GLY A 599 -25.40 -5.17 -20.42
N ASP A 600 -25.21 -6.44 -20.66
CA ASP A 600 -26.10 -7.55 -20.25
C ASP A 600 -25.57 -8.39 -19.09
N LEU A 601 -24.56 -7.92 -18.37
CA LEU A 601 -24.09 -8.60 -17.16
C LEU A 601 -25.19 -8.63 -16.11
N GLU A 602 -25.52 -9.83 -15.64
CA GLU A 602 -26.36 -10.04 -14.46
C GLU A 602 -25.46 -10.07 -13.20
N PRO A 603 -25.44 -9.03 -12.34
CA PRO A 603 -24.59 -8.99 -11.16
C PRO A 603 -24.79 -10.16 -10.18
N LYS A 604 -25.98 -10.78 -10.18
CA LYS A 604 -26.31 -11.95 -9.37
C LYS A 604 -25.36 -13.14 -9.64
N SER A 605 -24.82 -13.24 -10.82
CA SER A 605 -23.88 -14.33 -11.21
C SER A 605 -22.60 -14.37 -10.36
N VAL A 606 -22.24 -13.27 -9.67
CA VAL A 606 -21.08 -13.21 -8.79
C VAL A 606 -21.18 -14.15 -7.58
N ILE A 607 -22.39 -14.48 -7.16
CA ILE A 607 -22.65 -15.38 -6.02
C ILE A 607 -21.98 -16.73 -6.22
N ASP A 608 -22.02 -17.25 -7.45
CA ASP A 608 -21.48 -18.56 -7.80
C ASP A 608 -20.00 -18.50 -8.24
N SER A 609 -19.39 -17.31 -8.25
CA SER A 609 -17.99 -17.14 -8.67
C SER A 609 -17.04 -17.53 -7.55
N THR A 610 -16.28 -18.60 -7.74
CA THR A 610 -15.26 -19.07 -6.78
C THR A 610 -14.09 -18.10 -6.65
N TYR A 611 -13.71 -17.46 -7.75
CA TYR A 611 -12.46 -16.66 -7.85
C TYR A 611 -12.68 -15.14 -7.84
N PHE A 612 -13.88 -14.68 -7.48
CA PHE A 612 -14.17 -13.24 -7.37
C PHE A 612 -13.29 -12.57 -6.31
N PHE A 613 -13.19 -13.20 -5.15
CA PHE A 613 -12.34 -12.82 -4.02
C PHE A 613 -11.57 -14.08 -3.59
N CYS A 614 -10.24 -14.12 -3.80
CA CYS A 614 -9.44 -15.31 -3.53
C CYS A 614 -7.93 -15.00 -3.31
#